data_8b34782a9b5c285a0e9d87e9c1e446a6
#
_entry.id   8b34782a9b5c285a0e9d87e9c1e446a6
#
_cell.length_a   1.000
_cell.length_b   1.000
_cell.length_c   1.000
_cell.angle_alpha   90.00
_cell.angle_beta   90.00
_cell.angle_gamma   90.00
#
_symmetry.space_group_name_H-M   'P 1'
#
loop_
_entity.id
_entity.type
_entity.pdbx_description
1 polymer ?
#
loop_
_entity_poly.entity_id
_entity_poly.type
_entity_poly.pdbx_seq_one_letter_code
_entity_poly.pdbx_strand_id
1 'polypeptide(L)'
;MKGGGIINKFNNKLGFILTAVGSAVGMANVWGFPYKLQEGGLIFLIFYLLFIALFSYVGLSSEFAIGRAADAGTVGSYEKAYEKYNRRVGTIVSIPPLIGLILLTIGYSVVIAYIFKALVDSLTGRIMTSDINIWYRDLSERAYSVWAYHLIIIILTALTTIGSAKTLEKSSKFMMPIFFLFFVIITLVIMTLDGASDGYRYMFRLDLSKLSISTLVSAMGQAFFSLSITGSAMMICGAYLKKDEDIVHSSKITGLLDTVASMVAALVMIPSVIVFDMENAQGPGLLFQILPTVLKNIPGGRLIAIILYTAVLFAGITSLQIMIEVVVESLNYKLKNLNRKITLVLLSAFIFIIGINMEEIKIWGPFMDIISIYIIPISAVIGAISWFYVLDKKTLVDEINQGAKKTYGDTWYWIGKYFYTPLVVIICILTIII
;
A
#
# COMPACT_ATOMS: atom_id res chain seq x y z
N MET A 1 29.44 2.05 19.48
CA MET A 1 28.55 1.87 20.66
C MET A 1 27.24 1.26 20.16
N LYS A 2 26.98 0.00 20.54
CA LYS A 2 25.72 -0.69 20.22
C LYS A 2 24.62 -0.12 21.12
N GLY A 3 23.82 0.78 20.61
CA GLY A 3 22.74 1.43 21.34
C GLY A 3 21.44 1.33 20.55
N GLY A 4 21.12 0.15 20.04
CA GLY A 4 19.81 -0.17 19.51
C GLY A 4 19.11 -1.09 20.51
N GLY A 5 17.92 -0.75 20.97
CA GLY A 5 17.05 -1.70 21.64
C GLY A 5 16.88 -2.93 20.73
N ILE A 6 16.77 -4.13 21.30
CA ILE A 6 16.60 -5.37 20.53
C ILE A 6 15.32 -5.23 19.71
N ILE A 7 15.47 -5.04 18.38
CA ILE A 7 14.33 -5.02 17.46
C ILE A 7 13.75 -6.44 17.40
N ASN A 8 12.48 -6.57 17.72
CA ASN A 8 11.78 -7.85 17.59
C ASN A 8 11.71 -8.26 16.12
N LYS A 9 12.17 -9.46 15.79
CA LYS A 9 12.10 -10.02 14.44
C LYS A 9 10.80 -10.79 14.23
N PHE A 10 10.39 -10.94 12.97
CA PHE A 10 9.31 -11.84 12.59
C PHE A 10 9.62 -13.28 13.02
N ASN A 11 8.58 -14.02 13.41
CA ASN A 11 8.78 -15.40 13.89
C ASN A 11 9.19 -16.34 12.74
N ASN A 12 8.58 -16.18 11.56
CA ASN A 12 8.83 -17.02 10.39
C ASN A 12 8.59 -16.28 9.07
N LYS A 13 9.05 -16.91 7.99
CA LYS A 13 8.95 -16.41 6.61
C LYS A 13 7.53 -16.05 6.17
N LEU A 14 6.54 -16.93 6.46
CA LEU A 14 5.14 -16.67 6.09
C LEU A 14 4.61 -15.40 6.76
N GLY A 15 4.94 -15.19 8.04
CA GLY A 15 4.56 -14.00 8.77
C GLY A 15 5.16 -12.72 8.18
N PHE A 16 6.42 -12.77 7.80
CA PHE A 16 7.08 -11.67 7.08
C PHE A 16 6.36 -11.38 5.74
N ILE A 17 6.19 -12.40 4.89
CA ILE A 17 5.57 -12.23 3.57
C ILE A 17 4.15 -11.66 3.71
N LEU A 18 3.32 -12.21 4.60
CA LEU A 18 1.96 -11.72 4.80
C LEU A 18 1.93 -10.30 5.38
N THR A 19 2.93 -9.91 6.18
CA THR A 19 3.04 -8.53 6.68
C THR A 19 3.47 -7.57 5.56
N ALA A 20 4.44 -7.96 4.73
CA ALA A 20 4.86 -7.17 3.59
C ALA A 20 3.73 -7.04 2.54
N VAL A 21 3.00 -8.13 2.27
CA VAL A 21 1.79 -8.11 1.42
C VAL A 21 0.71 -7.22 2.03
N GLY A 22 0.44 -7.34 3.34
CA GLY A 22 -0.53 -6.48 4.03
C GLY A 22 -0.13 -4.99 4.05
N SER A 23 1.17 -4.68 3.96
CA SER A 23 1.64 -3.31 3.76
C SER A 23 1.41 -2.82 2.32
N ALA A 24 1.61 -3.69 1.33
CA ALA A 24 1.47 -3.38 -0.09
C ALA A 24 0.00 -3.34 -0.52
N VAL A 25 -0.78 -4.36 -0.16
CA VAL A 25 -2.19 -4.46 -0.54
C VAL A 25 -3.02 -3.43 0.20
N GLY A 26 -3.65 -2.54 -0.55
CA GLY A 26 -4.46 -1.45 -0.02
C GLY A 26 -5.41 -0.86 -1.07
N MET A 27 -5.71 0.41 -0.93
CA MET A 27 -6.66 1.10 -1.83
C MET A 27 -6.15 1.16 -3.28
N ALA A 28 -4.84 1.18 -3.48
CA ALA A 28 -4.23 1.10 -4.81
C ALA A 28 -4.64 -0.17 -5.58
N ASN A 29 -4.76 -1.30 -4.88
CA ASN A 29 -5.18 -2.58 -5.45
C ASN A 29 -6.71 -2.64 -5.62
N VAL A 30 -7.46 -2.09 -4.65
CA VAL A 30 -8.92 -2.25 -4.59
C VAL A 30 -9.63 -1.37 -5.61
N TRP A 31 -9.23 -0.12 -5.79
CA TRP A 31 -9.85 0.78 -6.78
C TRP A 31 -8.90 1.35 -7.83
N GLY A 32 -7.63 1.63 -7.48
CA GLY A 32 -6.68 2.24 -8.40
C GLY A 32 -6.34 1.33 -9.57
N PHE A 33 -5.98 0.08 -9.30
CA PHE A 33 -5.66 -0.89 -10.33
C PHE A 33 -6.87 -1.25 -11.23
N PRO A 34 -8.07 -1.59 -10.70
CA PRO A 34 -9.23 -1.84 -11.52
C PRO A 34 -9.56 -0.70 -12.48
N TYR A 35 -9.55 0.54 -12.00
CA TYR A 35 -9.79 1.71 -12.82
C TYR A 35 -8.80 1.84 -13.97
N LYS A 36 -7.49 1.72 -13.69
CA LYS A 36 -6.44 1.81 -14.72
C LYS A 36 -6.47 0.64 -15.70
N LEU A 37 -6.82 -0.56 -15.22
CA LEU A 37 -7.01 -1.73 -16.08
C LEU A 37 -8.21 -1.56 -17.00
N GLN A 38 -9.30 -0.95 -16.51
CA GLN A 38 -10.46 -0.60 -17.34
C GLN A 38 -10.09 0.39 -18.45
N GLU A 39 -9.30 1.41 -18.14
CA GLU A 39 -8.86 2.40 -19.14
C GLU A 39 -7.87 1.84 -20.16
N GLY A 40 -6.86 1.11 -19.70
CA GLY A 40 -5.73 0.66 -20.51
C GLY A 40 -5.83 -0.77 -21.05
N GLY A 41 -6.82 -1.55 -20.59
CA GLY A 41 -7.06 -2.93 -21.02
C GLY A 41 -5.86 -3.86 -20.85
N LEU A 42 -5.77 -4.88 -21.71
CA LEU A 42 -4.69 -5.86 -21.66
C LEU A 42 -3.30 -5.24 -21.86
N ILE A 43 -3.18 -4.12 -22.58
CA ILE A 43 -1.89 -3.40 -22.76
C ILE A 43 -1.39 -2.88 -21.42
N PHE A 44 -2.27 -2.25 -20.63
CA PHE A 44 -1.91 -1.82 -19.27
C PHE A 44 -1.46 -3.02 -18.41
N LEU A 45 -2.19 -4.13 -18.44
CA LEU A 45 -1.85 -5.32 -17.65
C LEU A 45 -0.47 -5.88 -18.01
N ILE A 46 -0.13 -5.95 -19.30
CA ILE A 46 1.19 -6.42 -19.74
C ILE A 46 2.29 -5.51 -19.19
N PHE A 47 2.17 -4.20 -19.35
CA PHE A 47 3.15 -3.26 -18.81
C PHE A 47 3.23 -3.33 -17.29
N TYR A 48 2.09 -3.41 -16.61
CA TYR A 48 2.05 -3.55 -15.16
C TYR A 48 2.81 -4.78 -14.68
N LEU A 49 2.60 -5.95 -15.30
CA LEU A 49 3.30 -7.18 -14.93
C LEU A 49 4.81 -7.09 -15.16
N LEU A 50 5.25 -6.43 -16.22
CA LEU A 50 6.68 -6.18 -16.47
C LEU A 50 7.29 -5.28 -15.37
N PHE A 51 6.60 -4.21 -15.00
CA PHE A 51 7.08 -3.31 -13.95
C PHE A 51 7.02 -3.94 -12.55
N ILE A 52 5.97 -4.69 -12.22
CA ILE A 52 5.92 -5.45 -10.95
C ILE A 52 7.08 -6.42 -10.85
N ALA A 53 7.39 -7.15 -11.92
CA ALA A 53 8.52 -8.08 -11.93
C ALA A 53 9.85 -7.35 -11.68
N LEU A 54 10.09 -6.21 -12.33
CA LEU A 54 11.30 -5.41 -12.13
C LEU A 54 11.36 -4.79 -10.74
N PHE A 55 10.27 -4.14 -10.32
CA PHE A 55 10.24 -3.38 -9.07
C PHE A 55 10.23 -4.29 -7.85
N SER A 56 9.61 -5.46 -7.90
CA SER A 56 9.72 -6.44 -6.82
C SER A 56 11.12 -7.05 -6.77
N TYR A 57 11.73 -7.31 -7.94
CA TYR A 57 13.06 -7.91 -8.02
C TYR A 57 14.16 -7.02 -7.46
N VAL A 58 14.13 -5.71 -7.73
CA VAL A 58 15.20 -4.78 -7.35
C VAL A 58 14.73 -3.73 -6.36
N GLY A 59 13.63 -3.02 -6.62
CA GLY A 59 13.16 -1.92 -5.79
C GLY A 59 12.79 -2.38 -4.38
N LEU A 60 11.82 -3.28 -4.28
CA LEU A 60 11.35 -3.80 -3.00
C LEU A 60 12.45 -4.57 -2.25
N SER A 61 13.24 -5.40 -2.98
CA SER A 61 14.34 -6.13 -2.35
C SER A 61 15.43 -5.21 -1.83
N SER A 62 15.69 -4.06 -2.46
CA SER A 62 16.66 -3.08 -1.97
C SER A 62 16.19 -2.38 -0.68
N GLU A 63 14.89 -2.04 -0.57
CA GLU A 63 14.34 -1.49 0.67
C GLU A 63 14.37 -2.50 1.82
N PHE A 64 14.06 -3.78 1.56
CA PHE A 64 14.24 -4.83 2.56
C PHE A 64 15.71 -5.01 2.96
N ALA A 65 16.62 -5.00 1.97
CA ALA A 65 18.05 -5.18 2.22
C ALA A 65 18.62 -4.06 3.10
N ILE A 66 18.34 -2.80 2.79
CA ILE A 66 18.87 -1.69 3.58
C ILE A 66 18.26 -1.65 4.99
N GLY A 67 16.96 -1.94 5.14
CA GLY A 67 16.32 -2.05 6.45
C GLY A 67 16.96 -3.14 7.31
N ARG A 68 17.25 -4.32 6.72
CA ARG A 68 17.92 -5.43 7.40
C ARG A 68 19.39 -5.12 7.71
N ALA A 69 20.10 -4.47 6.79
CA ALA A 69 21.51 -4.05 6.98
C ALA A 69 21.67 -3.00 8.07
N ALA A 70 20.71 -2.10 8.20
CA ALA A 70 20.69 -1.06 9.22
C ALA A 70 20.19 -1.56 10.58
N ASP A 71 19.47 -2.68 10.60
CA ASP A 71 18.71 -3.17 11.77
C ASP A 71 17.81 -2.06 12.35
N ALA A 72 17.19 -1.25 11.46
CA ALA A 72 16.40 -0.06 11.77
C ALA A 72 15.46 0.28 10.60
N GLY A 73 14.39 1.02 10.92
CA GLY A 73 13.46 1.55 9.93
C GLY A 73 14.06 2.69 9.10
N THR A 74 13.23 3.64 8.69
CA THR A 74 13.59 4.68 7.71
C THR A 74 14.83 5.48 8.11
N VAL A 75 14.81 6.12 9.27
CA VAL A 75 15.93 7.00 9.67
C VAL A 75 17.25 6.26 9.77
N GLY A 76 17.26 5.08 10.41
CA GLY A 76 18.47 4.27 10.54
C GLY A 76 18.99 3.74 9.21
N SER A 77 18.11 3.42 8.28
CA SER A 77 18.46 2.98 6.92
C SER A 77 19.18 4.08 6.14
N TYR A 78 18.68 5.31 6.18
CA TYR A 78 19.37 6.45 5.57
C TYR A 78 20.70 6.78 6.28
N GLU A 79 20.74 6.72 7.61
CA GLU A 79 22.00 6.90 8.34
C GLU A 79 23.05 5.85 7.95
N LYS A 80 22.61 4.61 7.71
CA LYS A 80 23.48 3.54 7.22
C LYS A 80 23.98 3.81 5.80
N ALA A 81 23.10 4.28 4.91
CA ALA A 81 23.49 4.61 3.54
C ALA A 81 24.53 5.73 3.46
N TYR A 82 24.42 6.72 4.33
CA TYR A 82 25.32 7.87 4.39
C TYR A 82 26.49 7.71 5.38
N GLU A 83 26.68 6.54 5.99
CA GLU A 83 27.67 6.30 7.06
C GLU A 83 29.09 6.66 6.66
N LYS A 84 29.47 6.43 5.38
CA LYS A 84 30.80 6.79 4.85
C LYS A 84 31.04 8.30 4.75
N TYR A 85 29.99 9.09 4.60
CA TYR A 85 30.08 10.55 4.45
C TYR A 85 29.78 11.23 5.79
N ASN A 86 28.54 11.21 6.21
CA ASN A 86 28.10 11.75 7.49
C ASN A 86 26.69 11.23 7.82
N ARG A 87 26.53 10.53 8.94
CA ARG A 87 25.25 10.03 9.43
C ARG A 87 24.19 11.12 9.61
N ARG A 88 24.60 12.37 9.95
CA ARG A 88 23.67 13.50 10.06
C ARG A 88 23.02 13.84 8.71
N VAL A 89 23.76 13.73 7.61
CA VAL A 89 23.22 13.90 6.27
C VAL A 89 22.14 12.84 6.01
N GLY A 90 22.39 11.58 6.36
CA GLY A 90 21.38 10.51 6.28
C GLY A 90 20.12 10.83 7.06
N THR A 91 20.25 11.38 8.28
CA THR A 91 19.09 11.85 9.06
C THR A 91 18.30 12.92 8.30
N ILE A 92 18.96 13.93 7.74
CA ILE A 92 18.30 15.02 7.01
C ILE A 92 17.60 14.48 5.76
N VAL A 93 18.28 13.60 4.99
CA VAL A 93 17.74 12.99 3.77
C VAL A 93 16.54 12.08 4.06
N SER A 94 16.44 11.51 5.26
CA SER A 94 15.28 10.69 5.66
C SER A 94 14.01 11.51 5.99
N ILE A 95 14.12 12.82 6.19
CA ILE A 95 12.99 13.67 6.59
C ILE A 95 11.88 13.72 5.54
N PRO A 96 12.16 14.02 4.24
CA PRO A 96 11.10 14.07 3.23
C PRO A 96 10.32 12.74 3.09
N PRO A 97 10.96 11.54 2.97
CA PRO A 97 10.24 10.28 2.97
C PRO A 97 9.38 10.04 4.22
N LEU A 98 9.88 10.42 5.40
CA LEU A 98 9.15 10.24 6.65
C LEU A 98 7.95 11.18 6.76
N ILE A 99 8.09 12.45 6.36
CA ILE A 99 6.99 13.41 6.28
C ILE A 99 5.95 12.93 5.29
N GLY A 100 6.37 12.51 4.09
CA GLY A 100 5.46 11.97 3.08
C GLY A 100 4.63 10.80 3.60
N LEU A 101 5.26 9.89 4.36
CA LEU A 101 4.57 8.77 4.97
C LEU A 101 3.59 9.21 6.07
N ILE A 102 3.93 10.19 6.90
CA ILE A 102 3.02 10.75 7.92
C ILE A 102 1.78 11.35 7.26
N LEU A 103 1.97 12.16 6.22
CA LEU A 103 0.87 12.78 5.49
C LEU A 103 -0.01 11.72 4.81
N LEU A 104 0.61 10.73 4.17
CA LEU A 104 -0.10 9.58 3.60
C LEU A 104 -0.91 8.84 4.69
N THR A 105 -0.34 8.61 5.87
CA THR A 105 -1.01 7.94 6.99
C THR A 105 -2.26 8.69 7.43
N ILE A 106 -2.20 10.02 7.49
CA ILE A 106 -3.35 10.88 7.84
C ILE A 106 -4.48 10.69 6.83
N GLY A 107 -4.23 10.92 5.54
CA GLY A 107 -5.26 10.78 4.51
C GLY A 107 -5.79 9.36 4.35
N TYR A 108 -4.91 8.36 4.51
CA TYR A 108 -5.28 6.95 4.43
C TYR A 108 -6.19 6.53 5.58
N SER A 109 -5.96 7.02 6.80
CA SER A 109 -6.80 6.73 7.97
C SER A 109 -8.25 7.20 7.81
N VAL A 110 -8.48 8.31 7.11
CA VAL A 110 -9.82 8.82 6.78
C VAL A 110 -10.57 7.85 5.87
N VAL A 111 -9.91 7.34 4.82
CA VAL A 111 -10.53 6.36 3.91
C VAL A 111 -10.90 5.06 4.62
N ILE A 112 -10.05 4.60 5.55
CA ILE A 112 -10.36 3.41 6.33
C ILE A 112 -11.56 3.65 7.27
N ALA A 113 -11.74 4.89 7.76
CA ALA A 113 -12.94 5.26 8.51
C ALA A 113 -14.21 5.22 7.64
N TYR A 114 -14.15 5.63 6.37
CA TYR A 114 -15.25 5.48 5.41
C TYR A 114 -15.61 4.01 5.19
N ILE A 115 -14.59 3.14 5.01
CA ILE A 115 -14.80 1.69 4.83
C ILE A 115 -15.44 1.09 6.08
N PHE A 116 -14.98 1.48 7.27
CA PHE A 116 -15.55 0.98 8.52
C PHE A 116 -17.00 1.43 8.71
N LYS A 117 -17.32 2.69 8.38
CA LYS A 117 -18.71 3.15 8.37
C LYS A 117 -19.57 2.37 7.37
N ALA A 118 -19.07 2.13 6.15
CA ALA A 118 -19.79 1.33 5.16
C ALA A 118 -20.02 -0.12 5.64
N LEU A 119 -19.07 -0.71 6.35
CA LEU A 119 -19.26 -2.01 7.00
C LEU A 119 -20.37 -1.96 8.06
N VAL A 120 -20.37 -0.96 8.94
CA VAL A 120 -21.42 -0.80 9.97
C VAL A 120 -22.79 -0.58 9.33
N ASP A 121 -22.88 0.26 8.28
CA ASP A 121 -24.12 0.51 7.53
C ASP A 121 -24.58 -0.74 6.75
N SER A 122 -23.68 -1.63 6.36
CA SER A 122 -24.02 -2.95 5.80
C SER A 122 -24.55 -3.89 6.87
N LEU A 123 -23.90 -3.94 8.05
CA LEU A 123 -24.32 -4.76 9.19
C LEU A 123 -25.71 -4.35 9.72
N THR A 124 -26.02 -3.06 9.75
CA THR A 124 -27.34 -2.55 10.14
C THR A 124 -28.40 -2.64 9.04
N GLY A 125 -27.98 -2.90 7.79
CA GLY A 125 -28.86 -2.91 6.61
C GLY A 125 -29.14 -1.52 6.04
N ARG A 126 -28.60 -0.45 6.62
CA ARG A 126 -28.84 0.92 6.17
C ARG A 126 -28.44 1.14 4.71
N ILE A 127 -27.30 0.56 4.28
CA ILE A 127 -26.84 0.69 2.90
C ILE A 127 -27.79 0.08 1.88
N MET A 128 -28.58 -0.94 2.28
CA MET A 128 -29.57 -1.60 1.42
C MET A 128 -30.88 -0.79 1.29
N THR A 129 -31.21 0.01 2.28
CA THR A 129 -32.48 0.76 2.34
C THR A 129 -32.35 2.21 1.90
N SER A 130 -31.14 2.79 1.97
CA SER A 130 -30.87 4.18 1.60
C SER A 130 -30.78 4.39 0.09
N ASP A 131 -31.07 5.59 -0.40
CA ASP A 131 -30.60 6.04 -1.71
C ASP A 131 -29.07 6.15 -1.66
N ILE A 132 -28.39 5.47 -2.58
CA ILE A 132 -26.91 5.36 -2.55
C ILE A 132 -26.25 6.71 -2.83
N ASN A 133 -26.84 7.56 -3.69
CA ASN A 133 -26.26 8.88 -3.99
C ASN A 133 -26.39 9.81 -2.78
N ILE A 134 -27.53 9.77 -2.06
CA ILE A 134 -27.70 10.53 -0.82
C ILE A 134 -26.76 10.00 0.26
N TRP A 135 -26.69 8.67 0.42
CA TRP A 135 -25.80 8.03 1.40
C TRP A 135 -24.32 8.38 1.15
N TYR A 136 -23.88 8.34 -0.11
CA TYR A 136 -22.50 8.67 -0.47
C TYR A 136 -22.22 10.17 -0.27
N ARG A 137 -23.15 11.03 -0.62
CA ARG A 137 -23.04 12.47 -0.39
C ARG A 137 -22.92 12.79 1.12
N ASP A 138 -23.77 12.19 1.94
CA ASP A 138 -23.71 12.36 3.40
C ASP A 138 -22.39 11.83 3.99
N LEU A 139 -21.80 10.80 3.38
CA LEU A 139 -20.52 10.26 3.76
C LEU A 139 -19.35 11.20 3.39
N SER A 140 -19.38 11.75 2.17
CA SER A 140 -18.22 12.36 1.50
C SER A 140 -18.19 13.89 1.54
N GLU A 141 -19.36 14.56 1.71
CA GLU A 141 -19.46 16.02 1.66
C GLU A 141 -19.74 16.66 3.02
N ARG A 142 -20.19 15.87 4.00
CA ARG A 142 -20.50 16.39 5.33
C ARG A 142 -19.26 16.39 6.22
N ALA A 143 -18.93 17.54 6.78
CA ALA A 143 -17.86 17.67 7.77
C ALA A 143 -18.11 16.72 8.97
N TYR A 144 -17.05 16.09 9.42
CA TYR A 144 -17.06 15.16 10.56
C TYR A 144 -18.06 14.00 10.42
N SER A 145 -18.29 13.52 9.18
CA SER A 145 -19.25 12.47 8.87
C SER A 145 -18.87 11.11 9.44
N VAL A 146 -17.57 10.86 9.62
CA VAL A 146 -17.01 9.58 10.07
C VAL A 146 -16.13 9.69 11.32
N TRP A 147 -16.14 10.82 12.04
CA TRP A 147 -15.20 11.05 13.13
C TRP A 147 -15.17 9.94 14.19
N ALA A 148 -16.34 9.39 14.57
CA ALA A 148 -16.42 8.30 15.56
C ALA A 148 -15.83 7.00 15.02
N TYR A 149 -16.08 6.69 13.74
CA TYR A 149 -15.52 5.53 13.04
C TYR A 149 -14.01 5.70 12.86
N HIS A 150 -13.55 6.92 12.57
CA HIS A 150 -12.14 7.28 12.45
C HIS A 150 -11.40 7.09 13.79
N LEU A 151 -11.98 7.57 14.88
CA LEU A 151 -11.42 7.35 16.23
C LEU A 151 -11.28 5.85 16.55
N ILE A 152 -12.32 5.06 16.26
CA ILE A 152 -12.29 3.61 16.48
C ILE A 152 -11.17 2.96 15.64
N ILE A 153 -11.04 3.31 14.36
CA ILE A 153 -9.99 2.78 13.49
C ILE A 153 -8.60 3.12 14.00
N ILE A 154 -8.38 4.36 14.41
CA ILE A 154 -7.09 4.78 14.99
C ILE A 154 -6.78 3.98 16.25
N ILE A 155 -7.74 3.79 17.14
CA ILE A 155 -7.56 3.00 18.37
C ILE A 155 -7.27 1.54 18.03
N LEU A 156 -8.05 0.92 17.14
CA LEU A 156 -7.85 -0.48 16.74
C LEU A 156 -6.48 -0.69 16.09
N THR A 157 -6.06 0.23 15.21
CA THR A 157 -4.75 0.17 14.57
C THR A 157 -3.63 0.33 15.59
N ALA A 158 -3.74 1.29 16.53
CA ALA A 158 -2.76 1.47 17.60
C ALA A 158 -2.63 0.22 18.49
N LEU A 159 -3.75 -0.38 18.89
CA LEU A 159 -3.76 -1.61 19.68
C LEU A 159 -3.07 -2.78 18.97
N THR A 160 -3.30 -2.92 17.67
CA THR A 160 -2.70 -3.97 16.85
C THR A 160 -1.25 -3.68 16.44
N THR A 161 -0.76 -2.45 16.63
CA THR A 161 0.64 -2.05 16.36
C THR A 161 1.51 -2.07 17.63
N ILE A 162 0.92 -2.12 18.82
CA ILE A 162 1.62 -1.90 20.10
C ILE A 162 2.83 -2.82 20.33
N GLY A 163 2.76 -4.07 19.87
CA GLY A 163 3.80 -5.09 20.03
C GLY A 163 4.79 -5.18 18.89
N SER A 164 4.84 -4.16 18.00
CA SER A 164 5.77 -4.11 16.87
C SER A 164 5.66 -5.34 15.95
N ALA A 165 6.76 -5.91 15.47
CA ALA A 165 6.78 -7.05 14.56
C ALA A 165 5.84 -8.21 14.95
N LYS A 166 5.72 -8.54 16.25
CA LYS A 166 4.88 -9.67 16.72
C LYS A 166 3.39 -9.45 16.47
N THR A 167 2.88 -8.25 16.75
CA THR A 167 1.45 -7.95 16.57
C THR A 167 1.13 -7.71 15.12
N LEU A 168 2.03 -7.07 14.37
CA LEU A 168 1.91 -6.90 12.92
C LEU A 168 1.85 -8.27 12.22
N GLU A 169 2.75 -9.18 12.56
CA GLU A 169 2.74 -10.54 12.02
C GLU A 169 1.44 -11.29 12.34
N LYS A 170 0.96 -11.18 13.59
CA LYS A 170 -0.27 -11.85 14.02
C LYS A 170 -1.50 -11.33 13.30
N SER A 171 -1.63 -10.00 13.17
CA SER A 171 -2.76 -9.39 12.45
C SER A 171 -2.72 -9.72 10.97
N SER A 172 -1.57 -9.61 10.32
CA SER A 172 -1.44 -9.90 8.88
C SER A 172 -1.69 -11.38 8.56
N LYS A 173 -1.25 -12.31 9.42
CA LYS A 173 -1.55 -13.75 9.28
C LYS A 173 -3.03 -14.09 9.37
N PHE A 174 -3.82 -13.26 10.04
CA PHE A 174 -5.27 -13.42 10.14
C PHE A 174 -5.98 -12.68 9.03
N MET A 175 -5.66 -11.39 8.83
CA MET A 175 -6.40 -10.50 7.95
C MET A 175 -6.16 -10.80 6.46
N MET A 176 -4.92 -11.07 6.05
CA MET A 176 -4.61 -11.24 4.63
C MET A 176 -5.21 -12.50 3.99
N PRO A 177 -5.15 -13.70 4.62
CA PRO A 177 -5.86 -14.87 4.06
C PRO A 177 -7.38 -14.65 3.94
N ILE A 178 -8.00 -13.96 4.90
CA ILE A 178 -9.44 -13.64 4.86
C ILE A 178 -9.74 -12.65 3.73
N PHE A 179 -8.88 -11.64 3.52
CA PHE A 179 -8.99 -10.73 2.38
C PHE A 179 -9.07 -11.51 1.06
N PHE A 180 -8.11 -12.39 0.79
CA PHE A 180 -8.10 -13.18 -0.44
C PHE A 180 -9.32 -14.08 -0.56
N LEU A 181 -9.67 -14.79 0.52
CA LEU A 181 -10.85 -15.67 0.55
C LEU A 181 -12.13 -14.89 0.22
N PHE A 182 -12.32 -13.74 0.84
CA PHE A 182 -13.52 -12.93 0.65
C PHE A 182 -13.60 -12.35 -0.76
N PHE A 183 -12.51 -11.87 -1.32
CA PHE A 183 -12.51 -11.41 -2.71
C PHE A 183 -12.78 -12.55 -3.72
N VAL A 184 -12.29 -13.77 -3.46
CA VAL A 184 -12.63 -14.93 -4.27
C VAL A 184 -14.14 -15.24 -4.18
N ILE A 185 -14.72 -15.23 -2.99
CA ILE A 185 -16.18 -15.44 -2.80
C ILE A 185 -16.98 -14.38 -3.58
N ILE A 186 -16.60 -13.09 -3.47
CA ILE A 186 -17.30 -12.01 -4.19
C ILE A 186 -17.14 -12.19 -5.70
N THR A 187 -15.95 -12.54 -6.19
CA THR A 187 -15.72 -12.81 -7.61
C THR A 187 -16.65 -13.90 -8.11
N LEU A 188 -16.78 -15.01 -7.38
CA LEU A 188 -17.68 -16.11 -7.76
C LEU A 188 -19.16 -15.65 -7.81
N VAL A 189 -19.58 -14.76 -6.92
CA VAL A 189 -20.94 -14.19 -6.97
C VAL A 189 -21.11 -13.26 -8.16
N ILE A 190 -20.15 -12.37 -8.43
CA ILE A 190 -20.21 -11.46 -9.59
C ILE A 190 -20.23 -12.23 -10.91
N MET A 191 -19.50 -13.36 -11.00
CA MET A 191 -19.52 -14.23 -12.19
C MET A 191 -20.91 -14.78 -12.53
N THR A 192 -21.83 -14.84 -11.57
CA THR A 192 -23.20 -15.32 -11.81
C THR A 192 -24.16 -14.25 -12.34
N LEU A 193 -23.73 -12.98 -12.42
CA LEU A 193 -24.56 -11.90 -12.91
C LEU A 193 -24.69 -11.94 -14.44
N ASP A 194 -25.91 -11.69 -14.94
CA ASP A 194 -26.14 -11.54 -16.36
C ASP A 194 -25.32 -10.36 -16.91
N GLY A 195 -24.56 -10.60 -17.98
CA GLY A 195 -23.65 -9.61 -18.58
C GLY A 195 -22.25 -9.53 -17.94
N ALA A 196 -21.95 -10.24 -16.82
CA ALA A 196 -20.61 -10.24 -16.22
C ALA A 196 -19.53 -10.75 -17.19
N SER A 197 -19.89 -11.68 -18.10
CA SER A 197 -18.98 -12.20 -19.13
C SER A 197 -18.43 -11.09 -20.05
N ASP A 198 -19.20 -10.05 -20.33
CA ASP A 198 -18.78 -8.93 -21.16
C ASP A 198 -17.76 -8.07 -20.44
N GLY A 199 -17.91 -7.88 -19.12
CA GLY A 199 -16.91 -7.24 -18.27
C GLY A 199 -15.58 -7.99 -18.26
N TYR A 200 -15.61 -9.31 -18.16
CA TYR A 200 -14.38 -10.13 -18.24
C TYR A 200 -13.74 -10.08 -19.64
N ARG A 201 -14.52 -10.13 -20.71
CA ARG A 201 -14.03 -9.95 -22.08
C ARG A 201 -13.40 -8.58 -22.27
N TYR A 202 -14.03 -7.54 -21.73
CA TYR A 202 -13.52 -6.17 -21.76
C TYR A 202 -12.14 -6.07 -21.08
N MET A 203 -11.98 -6.66 -19.89
CA MET A 203 -10.72 -6.68 -19.14
C MET A 203 -9.52 -7.22 -19.94
N PHE A 204 -9.75 -8.30 -20.70
CA PHE A 204 -8.70 -9.03 -21.43
C PHE A 204 -8.69 -8.71 -22.92
N ARG A 205 -9.46 -7.72 -23.37
CA ARG A 205 -9.46 -7.32 -24.78
C ARG A 205 -8.13 -6.68 -25.15
N LEU A 206 -7.49 -7.20 -26.19
CA LEU A 206 -6.32 -6.59 -26.78
C LEU A 206 -6.77 -5.45 -27.70
N ASP A 207 -6.50 -4.23 -27.29
CA ASP A 207 -6.77 -3.01 -28.06
C ASP A 207 -5.46 -2.25 -28.27
N LEU A 208 -4.92 -2.35 -29.47
CA LEU A 208 -3.64 -1.70 -29.82
C LEU A 208 -3.73 -0.15 -29.79
N SER A 209 -4.92 0.44 -29.85
CA SER A 209 -5.09 1.90 -29.68
C SER A 209 -4.70 2.38 -28.28
N LYS A 210 -4.71 1.46 -27.29
CA LYS A 210 -4.27 1.72 -25.93
C LYS A 210 -2.74 1.67 -25.74
N LEU A 211 -1.99 1.31 -26.79
CA LEU A 211 -0.53 1.37 -26.75
C LEU A 211 -0.06 2.82 -26.83
N SER A 212 0.09 3.45 -25.68
CA SER A 212 0.45 4.85 -25.54
C SER A 212 1.45 5.07 -24.41
N ILE A 213 2.15 6.20 -24.44
CA ILE A 213 3.05 6.61 -23.36
C ILE A 213 2.23 6.79 -22.05
N SER A 214 1.01 7.31 -22.13
CA SER A 214 0.13 7.47 -20.97
C SER A 214 -0.18 6.12 -20.31
N THR A 215 -0.53 5.08 -21.09
CA THR A 215 -0.78 3.72 -20.57
C THR A 215 0.48 3.13 -19.93
N LEU A 216 1.65 3.33 -20.55
CA LEU A 216 2.93 2.88 -20.00
C LEU A 216 3.22 3.55 -18.66
N VAL A 217 3.09 4.88 -18.57
CA VAL A 217 3.31 5.66 -17.34
C VAL A 217 2.30 5.29 -16.25
N SER A 218 1.03 5.12 -16.63
CA SER A 218 -0.03 4.69 -15.71
C SER A 218 0.27 3.30 -15.11
N ALA A 219 0.70 2.34 -15.93
CA ALA A 219 1.07 0.99 -15.49
C ALA A 219 2.31 1.01 -14.58
N MET A 220 3.32 1.79 -14.96
CA MET A 220 4.55 1.96 -14.20
C MET A 220 4.28 2.62 -12.83
N GLY A 221 3.51 3.70 -12.80
CA GLY A 221 3.12 4.39 -11.57
C GLY A 221 2.27 3.50 -10.67
N GLN A 222 1.33 2.71 -11.24
CA GLN A 222 0.53 1.76 -10.48
C GLN A 222 1.37 0.67 -9.84
N ALA A 223 2.30 0.06 -10.57
CA ALA A 223 3.19 -0.97 -10.05
C ALA A 223 4.09 -0.44 -8.92
N PHE A 224 4.57 0.79 -9.08
CA PHE A 224 5.40 1.46 -8.10
C PHE A 224 4.64 1.75 -6.81
N PHE A 225 3.45 2.35 -6.92
CA PHE A 225 2.62 2.73 -5.78
C PHE A 225 2.07 1.49 -5.05
N SER A 226 1.65 0.45 -5.80
CA SER A 226 1.10 -0.79 -5.25
C SER A 226 2.11 -1.52 -4.35
N LEU A 227 3.37 -1.59 -4.76
CA LEU A 227 4.43 -2.22 -3.95
C LEU A 227 4.88 -1.40 -2.74
N SER A 228 4.28 -0.22 -2.49
CA SER A 228 4.65 0.69 -1.39
C SER A 228 6.14 1.04 -1.38
N ILE A 229 6.78 1.15 -2.56
CA ILE A 229 8.18 1.56 -2.70
C ILE A 229 8.24 3.08 -2.57
N THR A 230 8.27 3.55 -1.34
CA THR A 230 8.13 4.97 -0.99
C THR A 230 9.42 5.59 -0.45
N GLY A 231 10.52 4.84 -0.44
CA GLY A 231 11.74 5.26 0.25
C GLY A 231 11.58 5.27 1.79
N SER A 232 10.55 4.62 2.34
CA SER A 232 10.30 4.55 3.79
C SER A 232 9.59 3.28 4.26
N ALA A 233 8.42 2.93 3.71
CA ALA A 233 7.53 1.95 4.29
C ALA A 233 8.12 0.53 4.38
N MET A 234 8.77 0.05 3.34
CA MET A 234 9.22 -1.34 3.28
C MET A 234 10.53 -1.60 4.04
N MET A 235 11.28 -0.56 4.41
CA MET A 235 12.49 -0.72 5.20
C MET A 235 12.21 -1.27 6.59
N ILE A 236 11.06 -0.96 7.22
CA ILE A 236 10.73 -1.51 8.53
C ILE A 236 10.47 -3.02 8.46
N CYS A 237 9.87 -3.51 7.37
CA CYS A 237 9.71 -4.94 7.14
C CYS A 237 11.08 -5.62 7.01
N GLY A 238 12.03 -4.99 6.31
CA GLY A 238 13.42 -5.43 6.22
C GLY A 238 14.12 -5.44 7.58
N ALA A 239 13.93 -4.39 8.39
CA ALA A 239 14.50 -4.29 9.73
C ALA A 239 14.03 -5.45 10.65
N TYR A 240 12.80 -5.94 10.46
CA TYR A 240 12.25 -7.06 11.22
C TYR A 240 12.58 -8.44 10.62
N LEU A 241 13.25 -8.48 9.47
CA LEU A 241 13.61 -9.72 8.79
C LEU A 241 14.80 -10.41 9.48
N LYS A 242 14.75 -11.74 9.56
CA LYS A 242 15.88 -12.55 10.01
C LYS A 242 16.98 -12.63 8.95
N LYS A 243 18.20 -12.92 9.40
CA LYS A 243 19.37 -12.99 8.52
C LYS A 243 19.39 -14.22 7.59
N ASP A 244 18.68 -15.27 7.92
CA ASP A 244 18.54 -16.51 7.16
C ASP A 244 17.46 -16.48 6.07
N GLU A 245 16.71 -15.36 5.96
CA GLU A 245 15.68 -15.21 4.95
C GLU A 245 16.23 -14.69 3.61
N ASP A 246 15.76 -15.29 2.52
CA ASP A 246 16.07 -14.87 1.15
C ASP A 246 15.22 -13.64 0.78
N ILE A 247 15.84 -12.46 0.80
CA ILE A 247 15.19 -11.17 0.53
C ILE A 247 14.58 -11.14 -0.86
N VAL A 248 15.37 -11.48 -1.89
CA VAL A 248 14.93 -11.34 -3.29
C VAL A 248 13.80 -12.31 -3.61
N HIS A 249 13.85 -13.53 -3.09
CA HIS A 249 12.76 -14.48 -3.23
C HIS A 249 11.48 -13.98 -2.54
N SER A 250 11.60 -13.46 -1.34
CA SER A 250 10.45 -12.96 -0.56
C SER A 250 9.85 -11.70 -1.16
N SER A 251 10.66 -10.80 -1.73
CA SER A 251 10.15 -9.62 -2.44
C SER A 251 9.38 -9.98 -3.72
N LYS A 252 9.84 -11.00 -4.47
CA LYS A 252 9.10 -11.52 -5.63
C LYS A 252 7.76 -12.13 -5.24
N ILE A 253 7.70 -12.90 -4.15
CA ILE A 253 6.43 -13.45 -3.65
C ILE A 253 5.50 -12.32 -3.20
N THR A 254 6.03 -11.28 -2.54
CA THR A 254 5.23 -10.11 -2.16
C THR A 254 4.65 -9.43 -3.40
N GLY A 255 5.44 -9.18 -4.45
CA GLY A 255 4.93 -8.62 -5.71
C GLY A 255 3.92 -9.51 -6.43
N LEU A 256 4.11 -10.83 -6.40
CA LEU A 256 3.14 -11.77 -6.95
C LEU A 256 1.80 -11.71 -6.20
N LEU A 257 1.82 -11.75 -4.86
CA LEU A 257 0.60 -11.72 -4.05
C LEU A 257 -0.08 -10.35 -4.12
N ASP A 258 0.66 -9.26 -4.21
CA ASP A 258 0.13 -7.92 -4.49
C ASP A 258 -0.60 -7.88 -5.84
N THR A 259 -0.01 -8.46 -6.88
CA THR A 259 -0.66 -8.60 -8.20
C THR A 259 -1.93 -9.44 -8.13
N VAL A 260 -1.89 -10.57 -7.41
CA VAL A 260 -3.10 -11.40 -7.20
C VAL A 260 -4.20 -10.60 -6.50
N ALA A 261 -3.86 -9.81 -5.48
CA ALA A 261 -4.81 -8.94 -4.79
C ALA A 261 -5.43 -7.91 -5.75
N SER A 262 -4.62 -7.25 -6.57
CA SER A 262 -5.08 -6.32 -7.61
C SER A 262 -6.02 -6.99 -8.62
N MET A 263 -5.65 -8.19 -9.07
CA MET A 263 -6.44 -8.94 -10.05
C MET A 263 -7.79 -9.41 -9.50
N VAL A 264 -7.83 -9.96 -8.27
CA VAL A 264 -9.12 -10.38 -7.68
C VAL A 264 -10.03 -9.17 -7.41
N ALA A 265 -9.47 -8.01 -7.06
CA ALA A 265 -10.25 -6.78 -6.97
C ALA A 265 -10.79 -6.34 -8.34
N ALA A 266 -9.99 -6.40 -9.40
CA ALA A 266 -10.43 -6.07 -10.75
C ALA A 266 -11.51 -7.02 -11.28
N LEU A 267 -11.42 -8.33 -10.94
CA LEU A 267 -12.44 -9.34 -11.28
C LEU A 267 -13.79 -9.07 -10.59
N VAL A 268 -13.82 -8.29 -9.51
CA VAL A 268 -15.06 -7.82 -8.88
C VAL A 268 -15.51 -6.48 -9.49
N MET A 269 -14.59 -5.51 -9.58
CA MET A 269 -14.93 -4.13 -9.92
C MET A 269 -15.33 -3.95 -11.37
N ILE A 270 -14.54 -4.45 -12.33
CA ILE A 270 -14.74 -4.17 -13.75
C ILE A 270 -16.04 -4.78 -14.27
N PRO A 271 -16.37 -6.07 -14.01
CA PRO A 271 -17.67 -6.59 -14.42
C PRO A 271 -18.84 -5.86 -13.76
N SER A 272 -18.69 -5.45 -12.48
CA SER A 272 -19.72 -4.68 -11.80
C SER A 272 -20.00 -3.34 -12.47
N VAL A 273 -18.95 -2.63 -12.91
CA VAL A 273 -19.07 -1.37 -13.66
C VAL A 273 -19.78 -1.57 -14.99
N ILE A 274 -19.40 -2.60 -15.74
CA ILE A 274 -19.96 -2.89 -17.08
C ILE A 274 -21.43 -3.32 -17.00
N VAL A 275 -21.76 -4.24 -16.07
CA VAL A 275 -23.14 -4.74 -15.92
C VAL A 275 -24.14 -3.63 -15.58
N PHE A 276 -23.71 -2.61 -14.84
CA PHE A 276 -24.57 -1.53 -14.36
C PHE A 276 -24.38 -0.20 -15.12
N ASP A 277 -23.62 -0.19 -16.22
CA ASP A 277 -23.37 0.99 -17.08
C ASP A 277 -22.89 2.23 -16.30
N MET A 278 -21.95 2.00 -15.36
CA MET A 278 -21.43 3.03 -14.44
C MET A 278 -19.97 3.38 -14.72
N GLU A 279 -19.59 3.53 -15.99
CA GLU A 279 -18.20 3.64 -16.44
C GLU A 279 -17.47 4.92 -15.95
N ASN A 280 -18.18 5.93 -15.48
CA ASN A 280 -17.62 7.25 -15.14
C ASN A 280 -17.12 7.38 -13.69
N ALA A 281 -17.31 6.38 -12.82
CA ALA A 281 -16.90 6.50 -11.44
C ALA A 281 -15.42 6.14 -11.25
N GLN A 282 -14.71 6.97 -10.49
CA GLN A 282 -13.29 6.88 -10.24
C GLN A 282 -12.99 6.92 -8.73
N GLY A 283 -11.82 6.39 -8.33
CA GLY A 283 -11.35 6.48 -6.97
C GLY A 283 -12.34 5.92 -5.94
N PRO A 284 -12.65 6.65 -4.86
CA PRO A 284 -13.58 6.21 -3.82
C PRO A 284 -15.00 5.90 -4.33
N GLY A 285 -15.44 6.53 -5.43
CA GLY A 285 -16.75 6.29 -6.04
C GLY A 285 -16.96 4.83 -6.47
N LEU A 286 -15.91 4.14 -6.91
CA LEU A 286 -15.99 2.71 -7.23
C LEU A 286 -16.45 1.89 -6.03
N LEU A 287 -15.91 2.16 -4.85
CA LEU A 287 -16.18 1.40 -3.65
C LEU A 287 -17.45 1.85 -2.92
N PHE A 288 -17.80 3.14 -2.98
CA PHE A 288 -18.88 3.72 -2.18
C PHE A 288 -20.14 4.11 -2.97
N GLN A 289 -20.10 4.09 -4.30
CA GLN A 289 -21.29 4.31 -5.15
C GLN A 289 -21.60 3.09 -6.02
N ILE A 290 -20.62 2.60 -6.81
CA ILE A 290 -20.88 1.51 -7.75
C ILE A 290 -21.19 0.22 -7.00
N LEU A 291 -20.29 -0.27 -6.17
CA LEU A 291 -20.50 -1.55 -5.49
C LEU A 291 -21.76 -1.59 -4.63
N PRO A 292 -22.10 -0.58 -3.80
CA PRO A 292 -23.36 -0.57 -3.10
C PRO A 292 -24.58 -0.62 -4.03
N THR A 293 -24.55 0.06 -5.17
CA THR A 293 -25.62 0.02 -6.17
C THR A 293 -25.78 -1.40 -6.74
N VAL A 294 -24.67 -2.03 -7.12
CA VAL A 294 -24.67 -3.43 -7.59
C VAL A 294 -25.23 -4.36 -6.51
N LEU A 295 -24.71 -4.25 -5.29
CA LEU A 295 -25.06 -5.13 -4.18
C LEU A 295 -26.53 -4.99 -3.75
N LYS A 296 -27.15 -3.83 -3.92
CA LYS A 296 -28.60 -3.66 -3.70
C LYS A 296 -29.46 -4.46 -4.67
N ASN A 297 -28.96 -4.72 -5.88
CA ASN A 297 -29.73 -5.33 -6.97
C ASN A 297 -29.50 -6.85 -7.09
N ILE A 298 -28.70 -7.46 -6.20
CA ILE A 298 -28.41 -8.89 -6.25
C ILE A 298 -28.96 -9.62 -5.01
N PRO A 299 -29.39 -10.89 -5.16
CA PRO A 299 -29.81 -11.71 -4.03
C PRO A 299 -28.67 -11.86 -3.00
N GLY A 300 -28.97 -11.66 -1.72
CA GLY A 300 -27.96 -11.76 -0.66
C GLY A 300 -26.94 -10.61 -0.62
N GLY A 301 -27.16 -9.54 -1.38
CA GLY A 301 -26.22 -8.43 -1.53
C GLY A 301 -25.78 -7.79 -0.21
N ARG A 302 -26.64 -7.78 0.83
CA ARG A 302 -26.25 -7.34 2.18
C ARG A 302 -25.09 -8.17 2.74
N LEU A 303 -25.16 -9.50 2.61
CA LEU A 303 -24.08 -10.39 3.10
C LEU A 303 -22.81 -10.15 2.30
N ILE A 304 -22.91 -9.99 0.98
CA ILE A 304 -21.76 -9.70 0.12
C ILE A 304 -21.15 -8.33 0.45
N ALA A 305 -21.97 -7.31 0.77
CA ALA A 305 -21.48 -6.02 1.24
C ALA A 305 -20.66 -6.14 2.54
N ILE A 306 -21.15 -6.93 3.51
CA ILE A 306 -20.43 -7.19 4.77
C ILE A 306 -19.08 -7.87 4.47
N ILE A 307 -19.06 -8.89 3.62
CA ILE A 307 -17.86 -9.60 3.21
C ILE A 307 -16.88 -8.65 2.53
N LEU A 308 -17.34 -7.84 1.57
CA LEU A 308 -16.55 -6.86 0.83
C LEU A 308 -15.88 -5.85 1.77
N TYR A 309 -16.68 -5.13 2.55
CA TYR A 309 -16.14 -4.09 3.42
C TYR A 309 -15.28 -4.64 4.55
N THR A 310 -15.51 -5.87 4.99
CA THR A 310 -14.61 -6.56 5.93
C THR A 310 -13.26 -6.86 5.27
N ALA A 311 -13.26 -7.36 4.03
CA ALA A 311 -12.03 -7.65 3.30
C ALA A 311 -11.21 -6.36 3.07
N VAL A 312 -11.87 -5.30 2.56
CA VAL A 312 -11.21 -4.02 2.29
C VAL A 312 -10.72 -3.35 3.58
N LEU A 313 -11.47 -3.48 4.68
CA LEU A 313 -11.06 -2.99 6.00
C LEU A 313 -9.78 -3.69 6.49
N PHE A 314 -9.68 -5.00 6.30
CA PHE A 314 -8.49 -5.76 6.69
C PHE A 314 -7.25 -5.33 5.90
N ALA A 315 -7.37 -5.17 4.57
CA ALA A 315 -6.29 -4.61 3.76
C ALA A 315 -5.89 -3.19 4.21
N GLY A 316 -6.88 -2.35 4.50
CA GLY A 316 -6.64 -1.00 4.99
C GLY A 316 -5.94 -0.95 6.33
N ILE A 317 -6.36 -1.75 7.30
CA ILE A 317 -5.74 -1.79 8.64
C ILE A 317 -4.31 -2.31 8.56
N THR A 318 -4.02 -3.37 7.79
CA THR A 318 -2.66 -3.91 7.68
C THR A 318 -1.68 -2.90 7.08
N SER A 319 -2.10 -2.13 6.08
CA SER A 319 -1.28 -1.04 5.53
C SER A 319 -1.09 0.10 6.54
N LEU A 320 -2.16 0.53 7.21
CA LEU A 320 -2.11 1.63 8.20
C LEU A 320 -1.21 1.27 9.40
N GLN A 321 -1.21 -0.01 9.83
CA GLN A 321 -0.32 -0.51 10.86
C GLN A 321 1.16 -0.29 10.51
N ILE A 322 1.58 -0.62 9.30
CA ILE A 322 2.97 -0.46 8.85
C ILE A 322 3.32 1.03 8.75
N MET A 323 2.43 1.86 8.22
CA MET A 323 2.65 3.31 8.14
C MET A 323 2.88 3.92 9.53
N ILE A 324 2.06 3.58 10.51
CA ILE A 324 2.22 4.03 11.91
C ILE A 324 3.52 3.46 12.51
N GLU A 325 3.81 2.17 12.27
CA GLU A 325 5.00 1.51 12.81
C GLU A 325 6.29 2.18 12.36
N VAL A 326 6.41 2.53 11.08
CA VAL A 326 7.58 3.23 10.53
C VAL A 326 7.85 4.54 11.26
N VAL A 327 6.81 5.32 11.51
CA VAL A 327 6.95 6.62 12.20
C VAL A 327 7.32 6.41 13.68
N VAL A 328 6.64 5.48 14.36
CA VAL A 328 6.92 5.16 15.77
C VAL A 328 8.34 4.65 15.93
N GLU A 329 8.79 3.74 15.06
CA GLU A 329 10.16 3.22 15.11
C GLU A 329 11.18 4.33 14.85
N SER A 330 10.97 5.15 13.84
CA SER A 330 11.87 6.25 13.48
C SER A 330 12.01 7.29 14.59
N LEU A 331 10.92 7.63 15.27
CA LEU A 331 10.93 8.53 16.44
C LEU A 331 11.67 7.90 17.61
N ASN A 332 11.41 6.63 17.93
CA ASN A 332 12.07 5.92 19.03
C ASN A 332 13.55 5.64 18.74
N TYR A 333 13.92 5.44 17.47
CA TYR A 333 15.31 5.31 17.06
C TYR A 333 16.12 6.57 17.37
N LYS A 334 15.53 7.75 17.16
CA LYS A 334 16.18 9.05 17.44
C LYS A 334 16.04 9.48 18.90
N LEU A 335 14.87 9.30 19.49
CA LEU A 335 14.54 9.74 20.83
C LEU A 335 14.54 8.54 21.79
N LYS A 336 15.74 8.04 22.10
CA LYS A 336 15.99 6.79 22.85
C LYS A 336 15.28 6.71 24.22
N ASN A 337 14.98 7.86 24.82
CA ASN A 337 14.33 7.95 26.12
C ASN A 337 12.78 7.95 26.02
N LEU A 338 12.22 7.95 24.80
CA LEU A 338 10.79 8.00 24.60
C LEU A 338 10.20 6.60 24.69
N ASN A 339 9.18 6.45 25.54
CA ASN A 339 8.48 5.17 25.68
C ASN A 339 7.66 4.91 24.41
N ARG A 340 7.85 3.76 23.78
CA ARG A 340 7.16 3.36 22.54
C ARG A 340 5.63 3.50 22.64
N LYS A 341 5.02 3.13 23.77
CA LYS A 341 3.56 3.26 23.96
C LYS A 341 3.12 4.72 23.95
N ILE A 342 3.92 5.61 24.55
CA ILE A 342 3.64 7.04 24.56
C ILE A 342 3.78 7.59 23.15
N THR A 343 4.86 7.23 22.42
CA THR A 343 5.04 7.64 21.01
C THR A 343 3.86 7.22 20.15
N LEU A 344 3.41 5.97 20.30
CA LEU A 344 2.27 5.43 19.54
C LEU A 344 0.98 6.19 19.84
N VAL A 345 0.70 6.48 21.11
CA VAL A 345 -0.52 7.25 21.52
C VAL A 345 -0.46 8.68 20.99
N LEU A 346 0.67 9.35 21.15
CA LEU A 346 0.82 10.75 20.67
C LEU A 346 0.71 10.85 19.16
N LEU A 347 1.36 9.92 18.42
CA LEU A 347 1.25 9.87 16.97
C LEU A 347 -0.18 9.56 16.51
N SER A 348 -0.83 8.59 17.14
CA SER A 348 -2.23 8.24 16.84
C SER A 348 -3.18 9.41 17.09
N ALA A 349 -3.00 10.13 18.21
CA ALA A 349 -3.77 11.34 18.50
C ALA A 349 -3.49 12.44 17.45
N PHE A 350 -2.23 12.64 17.06
CA PHE A 350 -1.87 13.60 16.00
C PHE A 350 -2.53 13.27 14.66
N ILE A 351 -2.47 12.00 14.23
CA ILE A 351 -3.09 11.53 12.97
C ILE A 351 -4.60 11.78 13.03
N PHE A 352 -5.26 11.45 14.15
CA PHE A 352 -6.70 11.67 14.32
C PHE A 352 -7.07 13.15 14.28
N ILE A 353 -6.37 14.01 15.04
CA ILE A 353 -6.69 15.44 15.14
C ILE A 353 -6.53 16.14 13.78
N ILE A 354 -5.53 15.78 13.00
CA ILE A 354 -5.38 16.34 11.65
C ILE A 354 -6.38 15.71 10.69
N GLY A 355 -6.51 14.38 10.72
CA GLY A 355 -7.36 13.61 9.79
C GLY A 355 -8.85 13.95 9.91
N ILE A 356 -9.37 14.25 11.10
CA ILE A 356 -10.77 14.63 11.29
C ILE A 356 -11.17 15.88 10.48
N ASN A 357 -10.22 16.79 10.22
CA ASN A 357 -10.45 17.98 9.39
C ASN A 357 -10.35 17.69 7.89
N MET A 358 -10.02 16.45 7.51
CA MET A 358 -9.85 16.00 6.14
C MET A 358 -10.99 15.02 5.71
N GLU A 359 -12.07 14.92 6.49
CA GLU A 359 -13.14 13.95 6.22
C GLU A 359 -14.01 14.31 5.01
N GLU A 360 -14.01 15.57 4.55
CA GLU A 360 -14.71 15.94 3.33
C GLU A 360 -13.85 15.60 2.09
N ILE A 361 -14.41 14.89 1.10
CA ILE A 361 -13.66 14.47 -0.11
C ILE A 361 -13.08 15.68 -0.85
N LYS A 362 -13.77 16.82 -0.86
CA LYS A 362 -13.25 18.06 -1.48
C LYS A 362 -11.96 18.60 -0.83
N ILE A 363 -11.69 18.24 0.43
CA ILE A 363 -10.45 18.57 1.14
C ILE A 363 -9.47 17.42 1.02
N TRP A 364 -9.96 16.20 1.23
CA TRP A 364 -9.17 14.98 1.18
C TRP A 364 -8.55 14.72 -0.19
N GLY A 365 -9.30 14.89 -1.28
CA GLY A 365 -8.82 14.64 -2.64
C GLY A 365 -7.57 15.46 -2.98
N PRO A 366 -7.61 16.80 -2.99
CA PRO A 366 -6.44 17.63 -3.24
C PRO A 366 -5.26 17.37 -2.28
N PHE A 367 -5.54 17.06 -1.02
CA PHE A 367 -4.52 16.67 -0.04
C PHE A 367 -3.80 15.38 -0.46
N MET A 368 -4.56 14.35 -0.86
CA MET A 368 -3.98 13.08 -1.32
C MET A 368 -3.28 13.21 -2.68
N ASP A 369 -3.76 14.09 -3.56
CA ASP A 369 -3.11 14.36 -4.84
C ASP A 369 -1.71 14.94 -4.63
N ILE A 370 -1.56 15.94 -3.76
CA ILE A 370 -0.25 16.51 -3.41
C ILE A 370 0.71 15.41 -2.92
N ILE A 371 0.23 14.52 -2.07
CA ILE A 371 1.05 13.44 -1.50
C ILE A 371 1.43 12.44 -2.57
N SER A 372 0.46 11.98 -3.37
CA SER A 372 0.64 10.88 -4.32
C SER A 372 1.38 11.31 -5.58
N ILE A 373 1.18 12.56 -6.04
CA ILE A 373 1.76 13.10 -7.27
C ILE A 373 3.18 13.65 -7.02
N TYR A 374 3.40 14.30 -5.88
CA TYR A 374 4.67 15.00 -5.63
C TYR A 374 5.52 14.34 -4.54
N ILE A 375 4.97 14.18 -3.33
CA ILE A 375 5.79 13.86 -2.16
C ILE A 375 6.30 12.41 -2.21
N ILE A 376 5.43 11.45 -2.50
CA ILE A 376 5.80 10.02 -2.53
C ILE A 376 6.78 9.71 -3.68
N PRO A 377 6.56 10.17 -4.94
CA PRO A 377 7.54 9.94 -6.00
C PRO A 377 8.91 10.57 -5.71
N ILE A 378 8.95 11.79 -5.18
CA ILE A 378 10.21 12.43 -4.76
C ILE A 378 10.91 11.61 -3.67
N SER A 379 10.16 11.14 -2.67
CA SER A 379 10.67 10.31 -1.58
C SER A 379 11.30 9.02 -2.09
N ALA A 380 10.67 8.41 -3.07
CA ALA A 380 11.16 7.19 -3.71
C ALA A 380 12.45 7.42 -4.53
N VAL A 381 12.55 8.55 -5.23
CA VAL A 381 13.78 8.96 -5.92
C VAL A 381 14.91 9.13 -4.91
N ILE A 382 14.65 9.79 -3.79
CA ILE A 382 15.63 9.95 -2.70
C ILE A 382 16.11 8.58 -2.21
N GLY A 383 15.20 7.63 -1.99
CA GLY A 383 15.52 6.25 -1.62
C GLY A 383 16.38 5.56 -2.65
N ALA A 384 15.91 5.48 -3.91
CA ALA A 384 16.63 4.81 -4.99
C ALA A 384 18.06 5.34 -5.19
N ILE A 385 18.24 6.68 -5.16
CA ILE A 385 19.56 7.29 -5.24
C ILE A 385 20.41 6.90 -4.02
N SER A 386 19.84 6.92 -2.82
CA SER A 386 20.57 6.59 -1.59
C SER A 386 21.08 5.15 -1.60
N TRP A 387 20.28 4.19 -2.10
CA TRP A 387 20.66 2.77 -2.12
C TRP A 387 21.68 2.44 -3.21
N PHE A 388 21.51 2.96 -4.42
CA PHE A 388 22.32 2.56 -5.57
C PHE A 388 23.46 3.50 -5.94
N TYR A 389 23.49 4.73 -5.39
CA TYR A 389 24.55 5.69 -5.71
C TYR A 389 25.34 6.18 -4.49
N VAL A 390 24.78 6.12 -3.28
CA VAL A 390 25.44 6.58 -2.06
C VAL A 390 25.94 5.43 -1.21
N LEU A 391 25.07 4.42 -0.97
CA LEU A 391 25.45 3.23 -0.21
C LEU A 391 26.53 2.43 -0.94
N ASP A 392 27.44 1.85 -0.18
CA ASP A 392 28.47 0.95 -0.72
C ASP A 392 27.81 -0.28 -1.38
N LYS A 393 28.19 -0.56 -2.64
CA LYS A 393 27.73 -1.71 -3.41
C LYS A 393 27.88 -3.01 -2.63
N LYS A 394 29.04 -3.19 -1.99
CA LYS A 394 29.34 -4.42 -1.24
C LYS A 394 28.34 -4.65 -0.12
N THR A 395 27.99 -3.62 0.65
CA THR A 395 27.00 -3.72 1.73
C THR A 395 25.66 -4.22 1.21
N LEU A 396 25.19 -3.71 0.07
CA LEU A 396 23.89 -4.08 -0.49
C LEU A 396 23.91 -5.50 -1.08
N VAL A 397 24.98 -5.84 -1.83
CA VAL A 397 25.12 -7.17 -2.46
C VAL A 397 25.34 -8.26 -1.41
N ASP A 398 26.15 -8.01 -0.39
CA ASP A 398 26.36 -8.96 0.72
C ASP A 398 25.02 -9.21 1.45
N GLU A 399 24.24 -8.15 1.68
CA GLU A 399 22.97 -8.28 2.39
C GLU A 399 21.93 -9.09 1.61
N ILE A 400 21.77 -8.87 0.29
CA ILE A 400 20.81 -9.66 -0.50
C ILE A 400 21.21 -11.14 -0.63
N ASN A 401 22.50 -11.44 -0.52
CA ASN A 401 23.02 -12.81 -0.57
C ASN A 401 22.95 -13.51 0.79
N GLN A 402 22.82 -12.78 1.88
CA GLN A 402 22.68 -13.36 3.21
C GLN A 402 21.31 -14.05 3.33
N GLY A 403 21.31 -15.37 3.53
CA GLY A 403 20.10 -16.21 3.56
C GLY A 403 19.55 -16.58 2.18
N ALA A 404 20.16 -16.12 1.10
CA ALA A 404 19.72 -16.45 -0.26
C ALA A 404 20.04 -17.89 -0.61
N LYS A 405 19.09 -18.58 -1.23
CA LYS A 405 19.29 -19.94 -1.78
C LYS A 405 20.13 -19.96 -3.06
N LYS A 406 20.16 -18.84 -3.77
CA LYS A 406 20.91 -18.65 -5.02
C LYS A 406 21.68 -17.34 -4.90
N THR A 407 22.97 -17.36 -5.21
CA THR A 407 23.81 -16.17 -5.21
C THR A 407 23.33 -15.18 -6.27
N TYR A 408 23.05 -13.97 -5.88
CA TYR A 408 22.75 -12.84 -6.75
C TYR A 408 24.05 -12.10 -7.01
N GLY A 409 24.46 -12.06 -8.28
CA GLY A 409 25.67 -11.37 -8.70
C GLY A 409 25.50 -9.86 -8.85
N ASP A 410 26.56 -9.26 -9.37
CA ASP A 410 26.60 -7.82 -9.69
C ASP A 410 25.47 -7.37 -10.62
N THR A 411 24.93 -8.25 -11.43
CA THR A 411 23.82 -7.96 -12.36
C THR A 411 22.61 -7.38 -11.63
N TRP A 412 22.24 -7.92 -10.45
CA TRP A 412 21.14 -7.37 -9.65
C TRP A 412 21.38 -5.90 -9.27
N TYR A 413 22.62 -5.60 -8.82
CA TYR A 413 23.01 -4.22 -8.46
C TYR A 413 22.99 -3.29 -9.68
N TRP A 414 23.52 -3.75 -10.83
CA TRP A 414 23.56 -2.93 -12.04
C TRP A 414 22.16 -2.67 -12.63
N ILE A 415 21.26 -3.64 -12.55
CA ILE A 415 19.83 -3.42 -12.87
C ILE A 415 19.25 -2.35 -11.95
N GLY A 416 19.55 -2.40 -10.65
CA GLY A 416 19.09 -1.37 -9.70
C GLY A 416 19.62 0.01 -10.03
N LYS A 417 20.89 0.11 -10.34
CA LYS A 417 21.57 1.38 -10.58
C LYS A 417 21.19 2.01 -11.93
N TYR A 418 21.16 1.22 -13.02
CA TYR A 418 21.06 1.75 -14.38
C TYR A 418 19.68 1.59 -15.03
N PHE A 419 18.80 0.76 -14.49
CA PHE A 419 17.43 0.60 -14.99
C PHE A 419 16.40 1.06 -13.97
N TYR A 420 16.39 0.48 -12.76
CA TYR A 420 15.39 0.80 -11.74
C TYR A 420 15.47 2.27 -11.31
N THR A 421 16.64 2.78 -10.90
CA THR A 421 16.76 4.16 -10.41
C THR A 421 16.40 5.20 -11.47
N PRO A 422 16.88 5.13 -12.74
CA PRO A 422 16.42 6.02 -13.80
C PRO A 422 14.91 5.93 -14.05
N LEU A 423 14.32 4.73 -14.02
CA LEU A 423 12.87 4.57 -14.17
C LEU A 423 12.10 5.28 -13.04
N VAL A 424 12.55 5.16 -11.80
CA VAL A 424 11.94 5.87 -10.65
C VAL A 424 12.01 7.39 -10.84
N VAL A 425 13.14 7.91 -11.34
CA VAL A 425 13.29 9.35 -11.68
C VAL A 425 12.33 9.75 -12.80
N ILE A 426 12.26 8.93 -13.85
CA ILE A 426 11.34 9.19 -14.99
C ILE A 426 9.89 9.19 -14.50
N ILE A 427 9.47 8.20 -13.69
CA ILE A 427 8.12 8.17 -13.10
C ILE A 427 7.85 9.46 -12.35
N CYS A 428 8.76 9.85 -11.45
CA CYS A 428 8.61 11.06 -10.65
C CYS A 428 8.41 12.30 -11.54
N ILE A 429 9.22 12.47 -12.57
CA ILE A 429 9.13 13.59 -13.49
C ILE A 429 7.81 13.57 -14.26
N LEU A 430 7.43 12.41 -14.83
CA LEU A 430 6.22 12.28 -15.63
C LEU A 430 4.95 12.44 -14.79
N THR A 431 4.94 11.94 -13.54
CA THR A 431 3.79 12.12 -12.63
C THR A 431 3.60 13.60 -12.24
N ILE A 432 4.67 14.39 -12.23
CA ILE A 432 4.59 15.83 -11.91
C ILE A 432 4.16 16.67 -13.13
N ILE A 433 4.50 16.24 -14.37
CA ILE A 433 4.27 17.02 -15.60
C ILE A 433 2.91 16.71 -16.24
N ILE A 434 2.46 15.45 -16.16
CA ILE A 434 1.20 14.96 -16.74
C ILE A 434 0.07 15.04 -15.72
#